data_8a7b6d5da7d3718c3543aa4288927a77
#
_entry.id   8a7b6d5da7d3718c3543aa4288927a77
#
_cell.length_a   1.000
_cell.length_b   1.000
_cell.length_c   1.000
_cell.angle_alpha   90.00
_cell.angle_beta   90.00
_cell.angle_gamma   90.00
#
_symmetry.space_group_name_H-M   'P 1'
#
loop_
_entity.id
_entity.type
_entity.pdbx_description
1 polymer ?
#
loop_
_entity_poly.entity_id
_entity_poly.type
_entity_poly.pdbx_seq_one_letter_code
_entity_poly.pdbx_strand_id
1 'polypeptide(L)'
;MIMKEMKGLVLEGGGFRGMYTCGVIDVFMENGICFNEVVGVSAGAAFGCNIKSKQIGRALRYNKRFCRDPRYSGLKSFIKTGDLYNKDFAYGIVPTILDPFDTKTFRENPVKFTLVCTDIHTGKPVYHEIKNGDATDIE
;
A
#
# COMPACT_ATOMS: atom_id res chain seq x y z
N MET A 1 -19.24 -17.86 25.31
CA MET A 1 -18.39 -16.79 24.75
C MET A 1 -18.43 -16.94 23.23
N ILE A 2 -19.18 -16.08 22.55
CA ILE A 2 -19.26 -16.12 21.07
C ILE A 2 -17.90 -15.62 20.56
N MET A 3 -17.13 -16.49 19.93
CA MET A 3 -15.88 -16.05 19.28
C MET A 3 -16.25 -15.09 18.15
N LYS A 4 -15.80 -13.83 18.26
CA LYS A 4 -15.97 -12.85 17.19
C LYS A 4 -15.19 -13.35 15.98
N GLU A 5 -15.85 -13.53 14.85
CA GLU A 5 -15.22 -13.98 13.61
C GLU A 5 -14.09 -13.00 13.23
N MET A 6 -12.87 -13.50 13.09
CA MET A 6 -11.70 -12.72 12.67
C MET A 6 -11.51 -12.89 11.16
N LYS A 7 -11.47 -11.76 10.44
CA LYS A 7 -11.27 -11.74 8.98
C LYS A 7 -9.93 -11.12 8.65
N GLY A 8 -9.09 -11.88 7.97
CA GLY A 8 -7.82 -11.44 7.42
C GLY A 8 -7.89 -11.29 5.90
N LEU A 9 -7.12 -10.36 5.34
CA LEU A 9 -6.93 -10.20 3.92
C LEU A 9 -5.44 -10.22 3.60
N VAL A 10 -5.04 -11.08 2.66
CA VAL A 10 -3.66 -11.16 2.18
C VAL A 10 -3.59 -10.66 0.74
N LEU A 11 -2.72 -9.70 0.50
CA LEU A 11 -2.54 -9.03 -0.79
C LEU A 11 -1.15 -9.32 -1.33
N GLU A 12 -1.08 -10.05 -2.44
CA GLU A 12 0.19 -10.40 -3.09
C GLU A 12 0.84 -9.22 -3.82
N GLY A 13 2.12 -9.36 -4.14
CA GLY A 13 2.85 -8.47 -5.03
C GLY A 13 2.47 -8.68 -6.50
N GLY A 14 2.84 -7.72 -7.36
CA GLY A 14 2.56 -7.86 -8.80
C GLY A 14 2.74 -6.58 -9.62
N GLY A 15 3.34 -5.53 -9.05
CA GLY A 15 3.51 -4.25 -9.73
C GLY A 15 2.17 -3.70 -10.24
N PHE A 16 2.12 -3.26 -11.50
CA PHE A 16 0.89 -2.72 -12.10
C PHE A 16 -0.26 -3.73 -12.26
N ARG A 17 0.00 -5.04 -12.20
CA ARG A 17 -1.09 -6.03 -12.16
C ARG A 17 -1.94 -5.91 -10.90
N GLY A 18 -1.37 -5.37 -9.82
CA GLY A 18 -2.09 -5.04 -8.59
C GLY A 18 -3.20 -3.99 -8.76
N MET A 19 -3.33 -3.33 -9.91
CA MET A 19 -4.49 -2.49 -10.19
C MET A 19 -5.81 -3.27 -10.19
N TYR A 20 -5.78 -4.56 -10.50
CA TYR A 20 -6.94 -5.45 -10.30
C TYR A 20 -7.29 -5.53 -8.80
N THR A 21 -6.28 -5.73 -7.96
CA THR A 21 -6.45 -5.73 -6.50
C THR A 21 -7.01 -4.40 -5.99
N CYS A 22 -6.62 -3.25 -6.58
CA CYS A 22 -7.21 -1.95 -6.22
C CYS A 22 -8.73 -1.94 -6.43
N GLY A 23 -9.21 -2.44 -7.59
CA GLY A 23 -10.63 -2.53 -7.84
C GLY A 23 -11.37 -3.45 -6.85
N VAL A 24 -10.77 -4.58 -6.49
CA VAL A 24 -11.36 -5.52 -5.52
C VAL A 24 -11.46 -4.89 -4.13
N ILE A 25 -10.40 -4.24 -3.64
CA ILE A 25 -10.43 -3.60 -2.31
C ILE A 25 -11.37 -2.39 -2.27
N ASP A 26 -11.52 -1.65 -3.37
CA ASP A 26 -12.49 -0.56 -3.47
C ASP A 26 -13.91 -1.10 -3.34
N VAL A 27 -14.26 -2.19 -4.05
CA VAL A 27 -15.55 -2.87 -3.94
C VAL A 27 -15.79 -3.38 -2.50
N PHE A 28 -14.78 -3.93 -1.84
CA PHE A 28 -14.91 -4.33 -0.44
C PHE A 28 -15.27 -3.14 0.46
N MET A 29 -14.57 -2.02 0.32
CA MET A 29 -14.84 -0.82 1.10
C MET A 29 -16.23 -0.22 0.79
N GLU A 30 -16.63 -0.15 -0.48
CA GLU A 30 -17.94 0.34 -0.92
C GLU A 30 -19.10 -0.48 -0.35
N ASN A 31 -18.89 -1.80 -0.18
CA ASN A 31 -19.89 -2.71 0.37
C ASN A 31 -19.74 -2.93 1.89
N GLY A 32 -18.92 -2.15 2.58
CA GLY A 32 -18.75 -2.24 4.03
C GLY A 32 -18.11 -3.54 4.51
N ILE A 33 -17.40 -4.27 3.63
CA ILE A 33 -16.67 -5.49 4.01
C ILE A 33 -15.43 -5.07 4.77
N CYS A 34 -15.36 -5.43 6.06
CA CYS A 34 -14.29 -5.06 6.97
C CYS A 34 -13.38 -6.25 7.28
N PHE A 35 -12.12 -5.94 7.53
CA PHE A 35 -11.09 -6.90 7.94
C PHE A 35 -10.52 -6.50 9.30
N ASN A 36 -10.05 -7.48 10.06
CA ASN A 36 -9.32 -7.25 11.32
C ASN A 36 -7.83 -7.02 11.04
N GLU A 37 -7.31 -7.72 10.02
CA GLU A 37 -5.92 -7.61 9.62
C GLU A 37 -5.79 -7.64 8.09
N VAL A 38 -4.87 -6.83 7.56
CA VAL A 38 -4.47 -6.81 6.16
C VAL A 38 -2.96 -7.02 6.10
N VAL A 39 -2.53 -8.00 5.33
CA VAL A 39 -1.11 -8.30 5.07
C VAL A 39 -0.81 -8.01 3.62
N GLY A 40 0.19 -7.16 3.35
CA GLY A 40 0.54 -6.74 1.99
C GLY A 40 2.00 -6.99 1.65
N VAL A 41 2.23 -7.45 0.41
CA VAL A 41 3.56 -7.65 -0.17
C VAL A 41 3.70 -6.76 -1.41
N SER A 42 4.78 -5.95 -1.53
CA SER A 42 5.04 -5.11 -2.72
C SER A 42 3.82 -4.26 -3.10
N ALA A 43 3.27 -4.44 -4.32
CA ALA A 43 2.06 -3.74 -4.77
C ALA A 43 0.87 -3.95 -3.82
N GLY A 44 0.72 -5.15 -3.23
CA GLY A 44 -0.31 -5.44 -2.24
C GLY A 44 -0.16 -4.59 -0.97
N ALA A 45 1.06 -4.28 -0.57
CA ALA A 45 1.33 -3.35 0.54
C ALA A 45 1.00 -1.90 0.13
N ALA A 46 1.51 -1.45 -1.03
CA ALA A 46 1.31 -0.09 -1.52
C ALA A 46 -0.18 0.26 -1.77
N PHE A 47 -1.00 -0.73 -2.10
CA PHE A 47 -2.42 -0.52 -2.38
C PHE A 47 -3.31 -0.85 -1.17
N GLY A 48 -2.96 -1.90 -0.42
CA GLY A 48 -3.72 -2.36 0.74
C GLY A 48 -3.79 -1.34 1.88
N CYS A 49 -2.79 -0.46 2.03
CA CYS A 49 -2.82 0.62 3.02
C CYS A 49 -4.06 1.53 2.88
N ASN A 50 -4.66 1.61 1.67
CA ASN A 50 -5.87 2.39 1.43
C ASN A 50 -7.12 1.79 2.12
N ILE A 51 -7.12 0.50 2.47
CA ILE A 51 -8.19 -0.10 3.30
C ILE A 51 -8.16 0.53 4.70
N LYS A 52 -6.98 0.61 5.31
CA LYS A 52 -6.82 1.16 6.65
C LYS A 52 -7.04 2.68 6.67
N SER A 53 -6.64 3.42 5.62
CA SER A 53 -6.93 4.84 5.47
C SER A 53 -8.33 5.15 4.93
N LYS A 54 -9.13 4.12 4.58
CA LYS A 54 -10.50 4.25 4.04
C LYS A 54 -10.60 5.10 2.77
N GLN A 55 -9.53 5.11 1.95
CA GLN A 55 -9.46 5.94 0.75
C GLN A 55 -9.84 5.15 -0.51
N ILE A 56 -11.16 5.02 -0.74
CA ILE A 56 -11.73 4.35 -1.93
C ILE A 56 -11.24 5.04 -3.19
N GLY A 57 -10.85 4.25 -4.20
CA GLY A 57 -10.41 4.71 -5.51
C GLY A 57 -9.03 5.37 -5.54
N ARG A 58 -8.41 5.66 -4.39
CA ARG A 58 -7.14 6.38 -4.34
C ARG A 58 -6.02 5.64 -5.07
N ALA A 59 -5.81 4.37 -4.75
CA ALA A 59 -4.74 3.57 -5.35
C ALA A 59 -4.89 3.48 -6.88
N LEU A 60 -6.10 3.22 -7.35
CA LEU A 60 -6.37 3.17 -8.79
C LEU A 60 -6.20 4.53 -9.46
N ARG A 61 -6.65 5.62 -8.82
CA ARG A 61 -6.59 6.99 -9.34
C ARG A 61 -5.15 7.45 -9.58
N TYR A 62 -4.26 7.37 -8.57
CA TYR A 62 -2.89 7.83 -8.76
C TYR A 62 -2.10 6.93 -9.72
N ASN A 63 -2.32 5.62 -9.69
CA ASN A 63 -1.66 4.73 -10.66
C ASN A 63 -2.08 5.04 -12.09
N LYS A 64 -3.36 5.19 -12.38
CA LYS A 64 -3.86 5.59 -13.71
C LYS A 64 -3.29 6.95 -14.15
N ARG A 65 -3.20 7.90 -13.21
CA ARG A 65 -2.68 9.24 -13.49
C ARG A 65 -1.19 9.24 -13.82
N PHE A 66 -0.41 8.45 -13.10
CA PHE A 66 1.06 8.53 -13.15
C PHE A 66 1.75 7.34 -13.83
N CYS A 67 1.05 6.27 -14.24
CA CYS A 67 1.68 5.08 -14.83
C CYS A 67 2.53 5.36 -16.08
N ARG A 68 2.26 6.45 -16.81
CA ARG A 68 3.04 6.89 -17.97
C ARG A 68 3.95 8.09 -17.68
N ASP A 69 3.96 8.58 -16.45
CA ASP A 69 4.82 9.70 -16.07
C ASP A 69 6.25 9.19 -15.82
N PRO A 70 7.24 9.70 -16.58
CA PRO A 70 8.65 9.26 -16.42
C PRO A 70 9.25 9.62 -15.06
N ARG A 71 8.59 10.47 -14.28
CA ARG A 71 8.96 10.78 -12.89
C ARG A 71 8.46 9.71 -11.91
N TYR A 72 7.42 8.97 -12.28
CA TYR A 72 6.82 7.94 -11.42
C TYR A 72 7.56 6.61 -11.53
N SER A 73 7.75 6.12 -12.76
CA SER A 73 8.41 4.84 -13.01
C SER A 73 8.95 4.73 -14.44
N GLY A 74 9.83 3.75 -14.66
CA GLY A 74 10.33 3.40 -15.96
C GLY A 74 11.85 3.46 -16.09
N LEU A 75 12.34 3.22 -17.31
CA LEU A 75 13.77 3.14 -17.60
C LEU A 75 14.52 4.43 -17.27
N LYS A 76 13.89 5.61 -17.46
CA LYS A 76 14.50 6.89 -17.07
C LYS A 76 14.69 7.01 -15.56
N SER A 77 13.74 6.52 -14.76
CA SER A 77 13.89 6.47 -13.31
C SER A 77 15.05 5.55 -12.95
N PHE A 78 15.06 4.34 -13.51
CA PHE A 78 16.12 3.35 -13.24
C PHE A 78 17.53 3.89 -13.55
N ILE A 79 17.71 4.54 -14.71
CA ILE A 79 19.02 5.11 -15.10
C ILE A 79 19.45 6.24 -14.16
N LYS A 80 18.50 7.07 -13.67
CA LYS A 80 18.81 8.22 -12.82
C LYS A 80 18.99 7.88 -11.35
N THR A 81 18.22 6.93 -10.83
CA THR A 81 18.11 6.70 -9.38
C THR A 81 18.51 5.29 -8.96
N GLY A 82 18.68 4.36 -9.91
CA GLY A 82 18.85 2.94 -9.64
C GLY A 82 17.54 2.20 -9.37
N ASP A 83 16.43 2.92 -9.23
CA ASP A 83 15.11 2.38 -8.91
C ASP A 83 14.13 2.48 -10.07
N LEU A 84 13.42 1.40 -10.35
CA LEU A 84 12.39 1.37 -11.39
C LEU A 84 11.24 2.32 -11.07
N TYR A 85 10.84 2.42 -9.79
CA TYR A 85 9.92 3.41 -9.26
C TYR A 85 10.72 4.49 -8.55
N ASN A 86 10.57 5.75 -8.98
CA ASN A 86 11.25 6.87 -8.33
C ASN A 86 10.69 7.06 -6.92
N LYS A 87 11.51 6.74 -5.92
CA LYS A 87 11.15 6.77 -4.51
C LYS A 87 10.63 8.14 -4.08
N ASP A 88 11.34 9.21 -4.42
CA ASP A 88 11.01 10.57 -3.98
C ASP A 88 9.68 11.04 -4.59
N PHE A 89 9.42 10.68 -5.84
CA PHE A 89 8.17 11.05 -6.49
C PHE A 89 7.01 10.16 -6.04
N ALA A 90 7.18 8.83 -6.10
CA ALA A 90 6.09 7.88 -5.86
C ALA A 90 5.68 7.80 -4.38
N TYR A 91 6.64 7.87 -3.47
CA TYR A 91 6.41 7.73 -2.03
C TYR A 91 6.56 9.05 -1.24
N GLY A 92 7.14 10.08 -1.86
CA GLY A 92 7.23 11.43 -1.30
C GLY A 92 6.16 12.35 -1.86
N ILE A 93 6.30 12.80 -3.11
CA ILE A 93 5.47 13.88 -3.71
C ILE A 93 4.01 13.42 -3.92
N VAL A 94 3.79 12.21 -4.44
CA VAL A 94 2.42 11.73 -4.69
C VAL A 94 1.59 11.68 -3.42
N PRO A 95 2.00 11.00 -2.33
CA PRO A 95 1.17 10.86 -1.13
C PRO A 95 1.10 12.12 -0.26
N THR A 96 1.96 13.11 -0.47
CA THR A 96 1.95 14.35 0.33
C THR A 96 1.27 15.52 -0.39
N ILE A 97 1.37 15.58 -1.73
CA ILE A 97 0.96 16.77 -2.49
C ILE A 97 -0.07 16.44 -3.57
N LEU A 98 0.20 15.41 -4.40
CA LEU A 98 -0.57 15.20 -5.63
C LEU A 98 -1.83 14.35 -5.44
N ASP A 99 -1.80 13.43 -4.48
CA ASP A 99 -2.92 12.60 -4.06
C ASP A 99 -2.71 12.22 -2.58
N PRO A 100 -3.02 13.15 -1.65
CA PRO A 100 -2.66 13.03 -0.24
C PRO A 100 -3.14 11.73 0.40
N PHE A 101 -2.25 11.12 1.18
CA PHE A 101 -2.56 9.96 2.00
C PHE A 101 -3.13 10.41 3.34
N ASP A 102 -4.26 9.83 3.75
CA ASP A 102 -4.90 10.15 5.03
C ASP A 102 -4.24 9.36 6.17
N THR A 103 -3.11 9.88 6.64
CA THR A 103 -2.35 9.32 7.77
C THR A 103 -3.15 9.36 9.07
N LYS A 104 -4.05 10.35 9.24
CA LYS A 104 -4.89 10.47 10.41
C LYS A 104 -5.88 9.30 10.49
N THR A 105 -6.68 9.08 9.44
CA THR A 105 -7.60 7.94 9.38
C THR A 105 -6.86 6.61 9.46
N PHE A 106 -5.69 6.50 8.82
CA PHE A 106 -4.86 5.30 8.90
C PHE A 106 -4.46 4.99 10.35
N ARG A 107 -3.98 5.96 11.09
CA ARG A 107 -3.53 5.81 12.49
C ARG A 107 -4.69 5.46 13.43
N GLU A 108 -5.83 6.11 13.27
CA GLU A 108 -7.01 5.93 14.11
C GLU A 108 -7.79 4.63 13.83
N ASN A 109 -7.60 4.03 12.65
CA ASN A 109 -8.31 2.81 12.27
C ASN A 109 -7.70 1.58 12.97
N PRO A 110 -8.52 0.78 13.69
CA PRO A 110 -8.04 -0.38 14.44
C PRO A 110 -7.59 -1.57 13.59
N VAL A 111 -7.78 -1.54 12.26
CA VAL A 111 -7.31 -2.59 11.35
C VAL A 111 -5.80 -2.71 11.47
N LYS A 112 -5.31 -3.92 11.77
CA LYS A 112 -3.88 -4.19 11.75
C LYS A 112 -3.40 -4.25 10.31
N PHE A 113 -2.33 -3.53 9.98
CA PHE A 113 -1.72 -3.54 8.67
C PHE A 113 -0.27 -4.00 8.76
N THR A 114 0.03 -5.12 8.10
CA THR A 114 1.36 -5.74 8.11
C THR A 114 1.97 -5.70 6.72
N LEU A 115 3.16 -5.15 6.63
CA LEU A 115 4.01 -5.14 5.43
C LEU A 115 5.01 -6.27 5.51
N VAL A 116 5.19 -7.00 4.41
CA VAL A 116 6.17 -8.09 4.33
C VAL A 116 7.34 -7.69 3.45
N CYS A 117 8.53 -7.75 4.02
CA CYS A 117 9.81 -7.55 3.34
C CYS A 117 10.61 -8.85 3.30
N THR A 118 11.69 -8.87 2.53
CA THR A 118 12.67 -9.94 2.53
C THR A 118 13.98 -9.43 3.15
N ASP A 119 14.46 -10.10 4.18
CA ASP A 119 15.79 -9.86 4.73
C ASP A 119 16.83 -10.27 3.68
N ILE A 120 17.65 -9.31 3.24
CA ILE A 120 18.64 -9.52 2.17
C ILE A 120 19.82 -10.43 2.57
N HIS A 121 20.05 -10.59 3.88
CA HIS A 121 21.15 -11.44 4.38
C HIS A 121 20.71 -12.89 4.54
N THR A 122 19.46 -13.10 4.93
CA THR A 122 18.96 -14.46 5.27
C THR A 122 18.00 -15.01 4.22
N GLY A 123 17.45 -14.16 3.34
CA GLY A 123 16.39 -14.51 2.40
C GLY A 123 15.03 -14.80 3.06
N LYS A 124 14.91 -14.57 4.36
CA LYS A 124 13.67 -14.86 5.12
C LYS A 124 12.70 -13.68 5.08
N PRO A 125 11.39 -13.96 5.19
CA PRO A 125 10.40 -12.91 5.31
C PRO A 125 10.51 -12.19 6.67
N VAL A 126 10.36 -10.87 6.63
CA VAL A 126 10.26 -10.00 7.81
C VAL A 126 8.91 -9.29 7.77
N TYR A 127 8.21 -9.28 8.89
CA TYR A 127 6.86 -8.73 9.02
C TYR A 127 6.92 -7.45 9.86
N HIS A 128 6.54 -6.32 9.25
CA HIS A 128 6.48 -5.02 9.91
C HIS A 128 5.03 -4.59 10.08
N GLU A 129 4.60 -4.40 11.32
CA GLU A 129 3.30 -3.80 11.57
C GLU A 129 3.39 -2.27 11.40
N ILE A 130 2.62 -1.73 10.48
CA ILE A 130 2.58 -0.31 10.16
C ILE A 130 1.45 0.34 10.96
N LYS A 131 1.80 1.27 11.85
CA LYS A 131 0.87 1.89 12.80
C LYS A 131 0.52 3.32 12.44
N ASN A 132 1.51 4.08 12.01
CA ASN A 132 1.37 5.53 11.79
C ASN A 132 1.05 5.87 10.33
N GLY A 133 1.51 5.05 9.38
CA GLY A 133 1.36 5.31 7.95
C GLY A 133 2.28 6.44 7.45
N ASP A 134 3.39 6.66 8.13
CA ASP A 134 4.43 7.62 7.80
C ASP A 134 5.84 7.01 7.91
N ALA A 135 6.88 7.82 7.73
CA ALA A 135 8.27 7.33 7.69
C ALA A 135 8.73 6.72 9.03
N THR A 136 8.06 7.01 10.15
CA THR A 136 8.46 6.51 11.49
C THR A 136 8.11 5.04 11.71
N ASP A 137 7.35 4.42 10.81
CA ASP A 137 6.96 3.00 10.94
C ASP A 137 8.07 2.00 10.55
N ILE A 138 9.17 2.47 9.92
CA ILE A 138 10.21 1.62 9.33
C ILE A 138 11.63 2.00 9.84
N GLU A 139 11.72 2.74 10.93
CA GLU A 139 13.00 3.04 11.60
C GLU A 139 13.51 1.89 12.46
#